data_f52e8e4c843cf0820a82335b50edc2d7
#
_entry.id   f52e8e4c843cf0820a82335b50edc2d7
#
_cell.length_a   1.000
_cell.length_b   1.000
_cell.length_c   1.000
_cell.angle_alpha   90.00
_cell.angle_beta   90.00
_cell.angle_gamma   90.00
#
_symmetry.space_group_name_H-M   'P 1'
#
loop_
_entity.id
_entity.type
_entity.pdbx_description
1 polymer ?
#
loop_
_entity_poly.entity_id
_entity_poly.type
_entity_poly.pdbx_seq_one_letter_code
_entity_poly.pdbx_strand_id
1 'polypeptide(L)'
;MLRRTFITSSAAVAAAAVASPPAAAAPQRVGATDVARLESGLGRLTEIDDRQGGHHALERAALAGATAALALTRENASARTRGRLFAIASDYTCWAAWSSIDARRLDHAETYLDRALSLAGLGSDTTAALRVWNFRSMLAYQRGDGATALAAGHAAQTATITRRDPLFASLAHARTAVAHSHAGDRQAALRSLGRAEGALGRAREVHRPSWADFYGRAELDALTAIVQDNVGLGAEAEASSYRALAQIPARFRRNRALATARLALAQLHQGEAELACTSAASVFTVMDGDPLPARMRTLLGDFHRDLLTAAPGSAAAINWTDNLRTNWSRP
;
A
#
# COMPACT_ATOMS: atom_id res chain seq x y z
N MET A 1 40.85 -81.51 50.46
CA MET A 1 41.19 -80.08 50.81
C MET A 1 40.16 -79.19 50.28
N LEU A 2 39.18 -78.75 51.04
CA LEU A 2 38.05 -77.94 50.68
C LEU A 2 38.26 -76.50 51.11
N ARG A 3 38.36 -75.53 50.22
CA ARG A 3 38.36 -74.12 50.54
C ARG A 3 36.93 -73.57 50.45
N ARG A 4 36.43 -73.09 51.55
CA ARG A 4 35.16 -72.41 51.69
C ARG A 4 35.34 -70.96 51.21
N THR A 5 34.57 -70.54 50.27
CA THR A 5 34.47 -69.14 49.81
C THR A 5 33.30 -68.47 50.53
N PHE A 6 33.57 -67.39 51.23
CA PHE A 6 32.57 -66.58 51.91
C PHE A 6 31.95 -65.61 50.85
N ILE A 7 30.65 -65.62 50.71
CA ILE A 7 29.90 -64.64 49.92
C ILE A 7 29.42 -63.59 50.91
N THR A 8 29.96 -62.37 50.75
CA THR A 8 29.45 -61.18 51.43
C THR A 8 28.39 -60.54 50.57
N SER A 9 27.14 -60.60 51.02
CA SER A 9 26.03 -59.92 50.41
C SER A 9 26.05 -58.44 50.79
N SER A 10 26.36 -57.53 49.82
CA SER A 10 26.20 -56.10 49.98
C SER A 10 24.80 -55.72 49.53
N ALA A 11 23.95 -55.32 50.47
CA ALA A 11 22.66 -54.73 50.16
C ALA A 11 22.85 -53.27 49.59
N ALA A 12 22.62 -53.09 48.31
CA ALA A 12 22.58 -51.78 47.73
C ALA A 12 21.21 -51.12 47.99
N VAL A 13 21.23 -50.12 48.84
CA VAL A 13 20.03 -49.20 48.98
C VAL A 13 19.92 -48.38 47.78
N ALA A 14 18.95 -48.67 46.92
CA ALA A 14 18.55 -47.79 45.74
C ALA A 14 17.85 -46.55 46.30
N ALA A 15 18.55 -45.42 46.35
CA ALA A 15 17.92 -44.11 46.55
C ALA A 15 17.07 -43.76 45.29
N ALA A 16 15.78 -43.84 45.45
CA ALA A 16 14.85 -43.33 44.41
C ALA A 16 15.03 -41.80 44.30
N ALA A 17 15.71 -41.38 43.26
CA ALA A 17 15.72 -39.98 42.86
C ALA A 17 14.31 -39.59 42.47
N VAL A 18 13.62 -38.82 43.30
CA VAL A 18 12.34 -38.16 42.97
C VAL A 18 12.68 -37.17 41.87
N ALA A 19 12.40 -37.52 40.61
CA ALA A 19 12.48 -36.61 39.49
C ALA A 19 11.46 -35.47 39.75
N SER A 20 11.98 -34.29 40.03
CA SER A 20 11.16 -33.10 40.09
C SER A 20 10.44 -32.94 38.72
N PRO A 21 9.13 -32.69 38.71
CA PRO A 21 8.44 -32.45 37.45
C PRO A 21 9.15 -31.28 36.74
N PRO A 22 9.28 -31.30 35.39
CA PRO A 22 9.86 -30.18 34.65
C PRO A 22 9.08 -28.93 35.03
N ALA A 23 9.80 -27.92 35.52
CA ALA A 23 9.20 -26.62 35.82
C ALA A 23 8.41 -26.20 34.62
N ALA A 24 7.09 -26.07 34.77
CA ALA A 24 6.22 -25.53 33.70
C ALA A 24 6.86 -24.22 33.27
N ALA A 25 7.28 -24.15 31.99
CA ALA A 25 7.85 -22.93 31.45
C ALA A 25 6.88 -21.77 31.74
N ALA A 26 7.36 -20.78 32.49
CA ALA A 26 6.53 -19.63 32.82
C ALA A 26 5.89 -19.10 31.54
N PRO A 27 4.59 -18.79 31.53
CA PRO A 27 3.90 -18.36 30.32
C PRO A 27 4.67 -17.19 29.71
N GLN A 28 5.13 -17.39 28.48
CA GLN A 28 6.03 -16.45 27.78
C GLN A 28 5.28 -15.14 27.61
N ARG A 29 5.72 -14.09 28.29
CA ARG A 29 5.08 -12.80 28.28
C ARG A 29 5.41 -12.09 26.95
N VAL A 30 4.38 -11.79 26.16
CA VAL A 30 4.53 -11.03 24.92
C VAL A 30 5.04 -9.62 25.25
N GLY A 31 6.13 -9.21 24.60
CA GLY A 31 6.84 -7.98 24.90
C GLY A 31 7.27 -7.17 23.67
N ALA A 32 8.18 -6.22 23.92
CA ALA A 32 8.71 -5.33 22.89
C ALA A 32 9.42 -6.07 21.74
N THR A 33 10.09 -7.18 22.03
CA THR A 33 10.80 -8.01 21.02
C THR A 33 9.82 -8.61 19.99
N ASP A 34 8.65 -9.06 20.44
CA ASP A 34 7.63 -9.62 19.55
C ASP A 34 7.05 -8.54 18.66
N VAL A 35 6.78 -7.36 19.23
CA VAL A 35 6.34 -6.17 18.48
C VAL A 35 7.39 -5.79 17.43
N ALA A 36 8.66 -5.64 17.80
CA ALA A 36 9.74 -5.27 16.89
C ALA A 36 9.92 -6.27 15.74
N ARG A 37 9.78 -7.58 16.03
CA ARG A 37 9.83 -8.63 15.00
C ARG A 37 8.70 -8.48 13.97
N LEU A 38 7.49 -8.18 14.40
CA LEU A 38 6.35 -7.93 13.51
C LEU A 38 6.53 -6.65 12.71
N GLU A 39 7.02 -5.57 13.33
CA GLU A 39 7.32 -4.30 12.63
C GLU A 39 8.40 -4.47 11.55
N SER A 40 9.45 -5.24 11.84
CA SER A 40 10.46 -5.62 10.82
C SER A 40 9.82 -6.41 9.66
N GLY A 41 8.80 -7.22 9.95
CA GLY A 41 8.03 -7.93 8.93
C GLY A 41 7.27 -6.98 7.99
N LEU A 42 6.70 -5.89 8.51
CA LEU A 42 6.06 -4.86 7.70
C LEU A 42 7.06 -4.17 6.75
N GLY A 43 8.27 -3.85 7.22
CA GLY A 43 9.33 -3.30 6.37
C GLY A 43 9.67 -4.20 5.18
N ARG A 44 9.75 -5.52 5.39
CA ARG A 44 9.97 -6.48 4.30
C ARG A 44 8.85 -6.51 3.27
N LEU A 45 7.57 -6.28 3.68
CA LEU A 45 6.46 -6.17 2.72
C LEU A 45 6.61 -4.93 1.84
N THR A 46 7.08 -3.81 2.40
CA THR A 46 7.37 -2.60 1.61
C THR A 46 8.42 -2.90 0.55
N GLU A 47 9.51 -3.57 0.89
CA GLU A 47 10.57 -3.94 -0.06
C GLU A 47 10.08 -4.90 -1.16
N ILE A 48 9.15 -5.80 -0.83
CA ILE A 48 8.54 -6.71 -1.83
C ILE A 48 7.64 -5.92 -2.77
N ASP A 49 6.81 -5.02 -2.25
CA ASP A 49 5.93 -4.18 -3.05
C ASP A 49 6.71 -3.26 -3.99
N ASP A 50 7.79 -2.64 -3.51
CA ASP A 50 8.65 -1.77 -4.31
C ASP A 50 9.24 -2.49 -5.52
N ARG A 51 9.55 -3.78 -5.37
CA ARG A 51 10.15 -4.60 -6.45
C ARG A 51 9.12 -5.19 -7.41
N GLN A 52 8.00 -5.70 -6.90
CA GLN A 52 7.09 -6.55 -7.67
C GLN A 52 5.64 -6.02 -7.71
N GLY A 53 5.31 -5.02 -6.88
CA GLY A 53 3.95 -4.54 -6.73
C GLY A 53 3.01 -5.49 -5.99
N GLY A 54 1.71 -5.17 -6.03
CA GLY A 54 0.69 -5.99 -5.42
C GLY A 54 0.49 -7.32 -6.14
N HIS A 55 0.78 -8.41 -5.47
CA HIS A 55 0.63 -9.77 -6.01
C HIS A 55 0.25 -10.77 -4.91
N HIS A 56 -0.16 -11.98 -5.31
CA HIS A 56 -0.62 -13.01 -4.38
C HIS A 56 0.37 -13.39 -3.27
N ALA A 57 1.68 -13.36 -3.53
CA ALA A 57 2.66 -13.69 -2.50
C ALA A 57 2.74 -12.58 -1.44
N LEU A 58 2.68 -11.31 -1.84
CA LEU A 58 2.58 -10.18 -0.92
C LEU A 58 1.32 -10.27 -0.05
N GLU A 59 0.17 -10.56 -0.66
CA GLU A 59 -1.10 -10.73 0.07
C GLU A 59 -1.03 -11.87 1.10
N ARG A 60 -0.53 -13.04 0.71
CA ARG A 60 -0.37 -14.18 1.63
C ARG A 60 0.58 -13.85 2.79
N ALA A 61 1.71 -13.20 2.52
CA ALA A 61 2.67 -12.80 3.54
C ALA A 61 2.04 -11.78 4.51
N ALA A 62 1.27 -10.82 3.99
CA ALA A 62 0.54 -9.86 4.79
C ALA A 62 -0.51 -10.53 5.69
N LEU A 63 -1.33 -11.43 5.16
CA LEU A 63 -2.33 -12.16 5.95
C LEU A 63 -1.70 -13.06 7.02
N ALA A 64 -0.56 -13.69 6.73
CA ALA A 64 0.20 -14.47 7.72
C ALA A 64 0.72 -13.58 8.85
N GLY A 65 1.25 -12.38 8.53
CA GLY A 65 1.67 -11.39 9.52
C GLY A 65 0.51 -10.89 10.39
N ALA A 66 -0.65 -10.61 9.80
CA ALA A 66 -1.85 -10.21 10.53
C ALA A 66 -2.30 -11.33 11.51
N THR A 67 -2.30 -12.59 11.05
CA THR A 67 -2.65 -13.75 11.87
C THR A 67 -1.68 -13.92 13.02
N ALA A 68 -0.38 -13.79 12.80
CA ALA A 68 0.64 -13.87 13.84
C ALA A 68 0.48 -12.76 14.89
N ALA A 69 0.23 -11.51 14.46
CA ALA A 69 -0.02 -10.41 15.39
C ALA A 69 -1.27 -10.64 16.24
N LEU A 70 -2.36 -11.14 15.64
CA LEU A 70 -3.60 -11.46 16.36
C LEU A 70 -3.45 -12.64 17.31
N ALA A 71 -2.66 -13.64 16.98
CA ALA A 71 -2.37 -14.75 17.91
C ALA A 71 -1.75 -14.21 19.20
N LEU A 72 -0.77 -13.31 19.11
CA LEU A 72 -0.12 -12.72 20.27
C LEU A 72 -1.05 -11.83 21.13
N THR A 73 -2.15 -11.30 20.58
CA THR A 73 -3.12 -10.53 21.40
C THR A 73 -3.87 -11.40 22.42
N ARG A 74 -3.91 -12.72 22.21
CA ARG A 74 -4.58 -13.70 23.08
C ARG A 74 -3.67 -14.19 24.20
N GLU A 75 -2.37 -13.95 24.08
CA GLU A 75 -1.35 -14.34 25.06
C GLU A 75 -1.26 -13.32 26.21
N ASN A 76 -0.39 -13.60 27.19
CA ASN A 76 -0.16 -12.72 28.33
C ASN A 76 0.58 -11.44 27.89
N ALA A 77 -0.17 -10.43 27.49
CA ALA A 77 0.33 -9.11 27.04
C ALA A 77 -0.28 -7.99 27.88
N SER A 78 0.49 -6.91 28.10
CA SER A 78 -0.06 -5.69 28.68
C SER A 78 -1.12 -5.05 27.75
N ALA A 79 -2.02 -4.24 28.31
CA ALA A 79 -3.01 -3.51 27.49
C ALA A 79 -2.35 -2.65 26.39
N ARG A 80 -1.23 -2.00 26.71
CA ARG A 80 -0.43 -1.22 25.76
C ARG A 80 0.15 -2.10 24.63
N THR A 81 0.75 -3.24 24.99
CA THR A 81 1.29 -4.18 24.00
C THR A 81 0.19 -4.74 23.11
N ARG A 82 -0.95 -5.09 23.71
CA ARG A 82 -2.11 -5.60 22.96
C ARG A 82 -2.67 -4.56 21.97
N GLY A 83 -2.79 -3.30 22.40
CA GLY A 83 -3.18 -2.20 21.50
C GLY A 83 -2.20 -2.05 20.32
N ARG A 84 -0.88 -2.12 20.58
CA ARG A 84 0.13 -2.09 19.52
C ARG A 84 0.03 -3.26 18.56
N LEU A 85 -0.24 -4.47 19.06
CA LEU A 85 -0.46 -5.66 18.22
C LEU A 85 -1.69 -5.53 17.32
N PHE A 86 -2.79 -4.94 17.80
CA PHE A 86 -3.95 -4.64 16.96
C PHE A 86 -3.62 -3.63 15.86
N ALA A 87 -2.86 -2.57 16.16
CA ALA A 87 -2.41 -1.60 15.16
C ALA A 87 -1.54 -2.27 14.09
N ILE A 88 -0.58 -3.11 14.50
CA ILE A 88 0.26 -3.90 13.59
C ILE A 88 -0.58 -4.86 12.74
N ALA A 89 -1.56 -5.54 13.32
CA ALA A 89 -2.47 -6.42 12.58
C ALA A 89 -3.29 -5.63 11.53
N SER A 90 -3.71 -4.39 11.87
CA SER A 90 -4.33 -3.46 10.93
C SER A 90 -3.38 -3.13 9.78
N ASP A 91 -2.12 -2.80 10.06
CA ASP A 91 -1.13 -2.47 9.04
C ASP A 91 -0.85 -3.64 8.09
N TYR A 92 -0.72 -4.86 8.60
CA TYR A 92 -0.62 -6.06 7.77
C TYR A 92 -1.86 -6.28 6.91
N THR A 93 -3.05 -6.09 7.48
CA THR A 93 -4.32 -6.22 6.73
C THR A 93 -4.44 -5.15 5.63
N CYS A 94 -3.93 -3.93 5.87
CA CYS A 94 -3.81 -2.89 4.85
C CYS A 94 -2.89 -3.29 3.70
N TRP A 95 -1.81 -4.05 3.93
CA TRP A 95 -0.97 -4.58 2.87
C TRP A 95 -1.71 -5.60 1.98
N ALA A 96 -2.55 -6.47 2.59
CA ALA A 96 -3.41 -7.38 1.83
C ALA A 96 -4.45 -6.60 1.00
N ALA A 97 -5.04 -5.55 1.57
CA ALA A 97 -5.95 -4.65 0.86
C ALA A 97 -5.25 -3.96 -0.31
N TRP A 98 -4.05 -3.42 -0.11
CA TRP A 98 -3.25 -2.80 -1.17
C TRP A 98 -2.96 -3.76 -2.31
N SER A 99 -2.51 -4.97 -2.01
CA SER A 99 -2.28 -6.02 -3.02
C SER A 99 -3.54 -6.32 -3.84
N SER A 100 -4.69 -6.35 -3.18
CA SER A 100 -5.99 -6.58 -3.84
C SER A 100 -6.44 -5.40 -4.69
N ILE A 101 -6.18 -4.15 -4.25
CA ILE A 101 -6.42 -2.92 -5.04
C ILE A 101 -5.59 -2.93 -6.33
N ASP A 102 -4.29 -3.22 -6.21
CA ASP A 102 -3.37 -3.23 -7.35
C ASP A 102 -3.71 -4.36 -8.36
N ALA A 103 -4.20 -5.49 -7.85
CA ALA A 103 -4.72 -6.60 -8.65
C ALA A 103 -6.17 -6.41 -9.14
N ARG A 104 -6.82 -5.27 -8.88
CA ARG A 104 -8.23 -4.99 -9.24
C ARG A 104 -9.25 -5.96 -8.64
N ARG A 105 -8.92 -6.64 -7.54
CA ARG A 105 -9.85 -7.46 -6.74
C ARG A 105 -10.53 -6.60 -5.69
N LEU A 106 -11.39 -5.68 -6.15
CA LEU A 106 -11.87 -4.55 -5.35
C LEU A 106 -12.76 -4.98 -4.16
N ASP A 107 -13.51 -6.09 -4.28
CA ASP A 107 -14.37 -6.59 -3.19
C ASP A 107 -13.54 -7.24 -2.07
N HIS A 108 -12.45 -7.94 -2.42
CA HIS A 108 -11.49 -8.43 -1.44
C HIS A 108 -10.80 -7.28 -0.71
N ALA A 109 -10.43 -6.23 -1.45
CA ALA A 109 -9.83 -5.03 -0.86
C ALA A 109 -10.76 -4.38 0.16
N GLU A 110 -12.05 -4.26 -0.14
CA GLU A 110 -13.06 -3.72 0.78
C GLU A 110 -13.15 -4.55 2.06
N THR A 111 -13.28 -5.87 1.93
CA THR A 111 -13.33 -6.80 3.07
C THR A 111 -12.10 -6.64 3.98
N TYR A 112 -10.91 -6.51 3.39
CA TYR A 112 -9.69 -6.29 4.16
C TYR A 112 -9.66 -4.91 4.83
N LEU A 113 -10.16 -3.86 4.15
CA LEU A 113 -10.20 -2.52 4.74
C LEU A 113 -11.21 -2.40 5.88
N ASP A 114 -12.34 -3.11 5.83
CA ASP A 114 -13.30 -3.21 6.93
C ASP A 114 -12.65 -3.84 8.15
N ARG A 115 -11.96 -4.96 7.94
CA ARG A 115 -11.22 -5.63 9.01
C ARG A 115 -10.11 -4.76 9.57
N ALA A 116 -9.33 -4.09 8.70
CA ALA A 116 -8.24 -3.21 9.12
C ALA A 116 -8.75 -2.04 9.96
N LEU A 117 -9.90 -1.44 9.58
CA LEU A 117 -10.49 -0.34 10.34
C LEU A 117 -10.93 -0.79 11.74
N SER A 118 -11.56 -1.96 11.85
CA SER A 118 -11.95 -2.54 13.13
C SER A 118 -10.73 -2.78 14.03
N LEU A 119 -9.63 -3.30 13.47
CA LEU A 119 -8.38 -3.54 14.19
C LEU A 119 -7.70 -2.24 14.62
N ALA A 120 -7.68 -1.21 13.78
CA ALA A 120 -7.18 0.12 14.13
C ALA A 120 -7.95 0.71 15.31
N GLY A 121 -9.28 0.54 15.34
CA GLY A 121 -10.13 0.95 16.46
C GLY A 121 -9.79 0.24 17.76
N LEU A 122 -9.60 -1.09 17.74
CA LEU A 122 -9.17 -1.87 18.90
C LEU A 122 -7.78 -1.45 19.41
N GLY A 123 -6.88 -1.06 18.51
CA GLY A 123 -5.56 -0.53 18.85
C GLY A 123 -5.56 0.91 19.32
N SER A 124 -6.66 1.65 19.13
CA SER A 124 -6.74 3.11 19.35
C SER A 124 -5.64 3.86 18.59
N ASP A 125 -5.23 3.34 17.42
CA ASP A 125 -4.14 3.91 16.62
C ASP A 125 -4.72 4.77 15.49
N THR A 126 -4.59 6.08 15.65
CA THR A 126 -5.12 7.05 14.68
C THR A 126 -4.33 7.07 13.37
N THR A 127 -3.08 6.60 13.37
CA THR A 127 -2.23 6.51 12.18
C THR A 127 -2.64 5.32 11.34
N ALA A 128 -2.89 4.17 11.96
CA ALA A 128 -3.43 2.99 11.28
C ALA A 128 -4.82 3.29 10.68
N ALA A 129 -5.69 3.96 11.42
CA ALA A 129 -7.01 4.39 10.91
C ALA A 129 -6.87 5.32 9.68
N LEU A 130 -5.94 6.29 9.72
CA LEU A 130 -5.67 7.17 8.57
C LEU A 130 -5.22 6.37 7.34
N ARG A 131 -4.36 5.36 7.51
CA ARG A 131 -3.93 4.48 6.42
C ARG A 131 -5.12 3.77 5.76
N VAL A 132 -6.04 3.27 6.58
CA VAL A 132 -7.27 2.63 6.07
C VAL A 132 -8.10 3.63 5.25
N TRP A 133 -8.32 4.85 5.75
CA TRP A 133 -9.08 5.86 5.02
C TRP A 133 -8.40 6.28 3.71
N ASN A 134 -7.07 6.37 3.69
CA ASN A 134 -6.31 6.60 2.46
C ASN A 134 -6.59 5.51 1.41
N PHE A 135 -6.57 4.24 1.78
CA PHE A 135 -6.86 3.14 0.85
C PHE A 135 -8.35 3.05 0.48
N ARG A 136 -9.27 3.37 1.40
CA ARG A 136 -10.70 3.44 1.07
C ARG A 136 -10.99 4.52 0.03
N SER A 137 -10.37 5.69 0.14
CA SER A 137 -10.50 6.74 -0.86
C SER A 137 -9.99 6.27 -2.23
N MET A 138 -8.85 5.56 -2.25
CA MET A 138 -8.30 5.01 -3.49
C MET A 138 -9.17 3.89 -4.07
N LEU A 139 -9.68 2.98 -3.25
CA LEU A 139 -10.59 1.91 -3.66
C LEU A 139 -11.86 2.47 -4.31
N ALA A 140 -12.49 3.44 -3.65
CA ALA A 140 -13.70 4.09 -4.15
C ALA A 140 -13.45 4.83 -5.48
N TYR A 141 -12.31 5.54 -5.58
CA TYR A 141 -11.88 6.13 -6.84
C TYR A 141 -11.77 5.08 -7.97
N GLN A 142 -11.17 3.93 -7.69
CA GLN A 142 -11.03 2.86 -8.70
C GLN A 142 -12.35 2.18 -9.07
N ARG A 143 -13.37 2.28 -8.21
CA ARG A 143 -14.75 1.85 -8.50
C ARG A 143 -15.57 2.89 -9.27
N GLY A 144 -15.07 4.11 -9.41
CA GLY A 144 -15.84 5.23 -9.93
C GLY A 144 -16.86 5.80 -8.93
N ASP A 145 -16.77 5.44 -7.65
CA ASP A 145 -17.65 5.91 -6.58
C ASP A 145 -17.06 7.19 -5.93
N GLY A 146 -17.35 8.31 -6.56
CA GLY A 146 -16.88 9.63 -6.10
C GLY A 146 -17.42 10.01 -4.72
N ALA A 147 -18.65 9.63 -4.36
CA ALA A 147 -19.26 9.95 -3.08
C ALA A 147 -18.54 9.23 -1.93
N THR A 148 -18.30 7.92 -2.06
CA THR A 148 -17.54 7.13 -1.08
C THR A 148 -16.08 7.58 -1.03
N ALA A 149 -15.45 7.93 -2.16
CA ALA A 149 -14.08 8.46 -2.19
C ALA A 149 -13.98 9.77 -1.39
N LEU A 150 -14.95 10.66 -1.55
CA LEU A 150 -15.01 11.93 -0.84
C LEU A 150 -15.26 11.73 0.67
N ALA A 151 -16.18 10.85 1.04
CA ALA A 151 -16.46 10.51 2.44
C ALA A 151 -15.20 9.94 3.14
N ALA A 152 -14.47 9.05 2.48
CA ALA A 152 -13.21 8.51 2.99
C ALA A 152 -12.13 9.60 3.12
N GLY A 153 -12.02 10.51 2.17
CA GLY A 153 -11.12 11.67 2.23
C GLY A 153 -11.43 12.59 3.42
N HIS A 154 -12.70 12.88 3.66
CA HIS A 154 -13.14 13.67 4.83
C HIS A 154 -12.87 12.93 6.15
N ALA A 155 -13.12 11.62 6.22
CA ALA A 155 -12.79 10.84 7.40
C ALA A 155 -11.27 10.88 7.69
N ALA A 156 -10.43 10.80 6.66
CA ALA A 156 -8.99 10.99 6.80
C ALA A 156 -8.63 12.38 7.35
N GLN A 157 -9.30 13.45 6.89
CA GLN A 157 -9.05 14.81 7.37
C GLN A 157 -9.46 15.02 8.84
N THR A 158 -10.48 14.32 9.32
CA THR A 158 -10.95 14.41 10.73
C THR A 158 -10.08 13.60 11.70
N ALA A 159 -9.23 12.70 11.22
CA ALA A 159 -8.35 11.91 12.06
C ALA A 159 -7.46 12.81 12.95
N THR A 160 -7.29 12.43 14.21
CA THR A 160 -6.52 13.23 15.17
C THR A 160 -5.08 13.45 14.72
N ILE A 161 -4.47 12.44 14.09
CA ILE A 161 -3.09 12.55 13.59
C ILE A 161 -2.98 13.56 12.46
N THR A 162 -3.98 13.70 11.61
CA THR A 162 -4.01 14.67 10.51
C THR A 162 -3.93 16.11 11.03
N ARG A 163 -4.54 16.40 12.18
CA ARG A 163 -4.44 17.71 12.81
C ARG A 163 -3.09 18.00 13.45
N ARG A 164 -2.29 16.97 13.75
CA ARG A 164 -1.00 17.07 14.46
C ARG A 164 0.21 17.01 13.53
N ASP A 165 0.06 16.32 12.39
CA ASP A 165 1.15 16.12 11.45
C ASP A 165 0.78 16.65 10.05
N PRO A 166 1.46 17.70 9.56
CA PRO A 166 1.20 18.31 8.26
C PRO A 166 1.39 17.35 7.07
N LEU A 167 2.25 16.32 7.17
CA LEU A 167 2.39 15.33 6.09
C LEU A 167 1.09 14.54 5.91
N PHE A 168 0.49 14.08 7.01
CA PHE A 168 -0.79 13.37 6.96
C PHE A 168 -1.96 14.28 6.58
N ALA A 169 -1.90 15.57 6.95
CA ALA A 169 -2.86 16.56 6.46
C ALA A 169 -2.77 16.72 4.93
N SER A 170 -1.56 16.79 4.41
CA SER A 170 -1.31 16.85 2.97
C SER A 170 -1.89 15.64 2.25
N LEU A 171 -1.59 14.43 2.71
CA LEU A 171 -2.12 13.18 2.14
C LEU A 171 -3.66 13.17 2.12
N ALA A 172 -4.31 13.51 3.23
CA ALA A 172 -5.76 13.54 3.33
C ALA A 172 -6.39 14.56 2.37
N HIS A 173 -5.80 15.77 2.26
CA HIS A 173 -6.26 16.78 1.31
C HIS A 173 -6.02 16.37 -0.16
N ALA A 174 -4.89 15.74 -0.48
CA ALA A 174 -4.60 15.25 -1.81
C ALA A 174 -5.60 14.17 -2.26
N ARG A 175 -5.94 13.22 -1.39
CA ARG A 175 -6.99 12.21 -1.68
C ARG A 175 -8.37 12.84 -1.86
N THR A 176 -8.71 13.85 -1.06
CA THR A 176 -9.95 14.59 -1.21
C THR A 176 -9.97 15.39 -2.53
N ALA A 177 -8.82 15.95 -2.96
CA ALA A 177 -8.71 16.63 -4.25
C ALA A 177 -9.00 15.68 -5.43
N VAL A 178 -8.43 14.46 -5.39
CA VAL A 178 -8.72 13.42 -6.40
C VAL A 178 -10.21 13.05 -6.39
N ALA A 179 -10.83 12.90 -5.23
CA ALA A 179 -12.25 12.58 -5.13
C ALA A 179 -13.14 13.69 -5.74
N HIS A 180 -12.86 14.97 -5.41
CA HIS A 180 -13.57 16.11 -6.01
C HIS A 180 -13.37 16.21 -7.52
N SER A 181 -12.14 15.99 -8.02
CA SER A 181 -11.88 16.05 -9.47
C SER A 181 -12.65 14.98 -10.23
N HIS A 182 -12.77 13.78 -9.66
CA HIS A 182 -13.55 12.69 -10.25
C HIS A 182 -15.07 12.96 -10.20
N ALA A 183 -15.55 13.68 -9.19
CA ALA A 183 -16.92 14.12 -9.08
C ALA A 183 -17.25 15.34 -9.96
N GLY A 184 -16.29 15.88 -10.70
CA GLY A 184 -16.46 17.07 -11.56
C GLY A 184 -16.43 18.39 -10.81
N ASP A 185 -16.21 18.41 -9.50
CA ASP A 185 -16.09 19.67 -8.73
C ASP A 185 -14.66 20.23 -8.83
N ARG A 186 -14.40 20.89 -9.99
CA ARG A 186 -13.12 21.52 -10.29
C ARG A 186 -12.66 22.48 -9.19
N GLN A 187 -13.56 23.30 -8.66
CA GLN A 187 -13.18 24.32 -7.70
C GLN A 187 -12.78 23.73 -6.34
N ALA A 188 -13.55 22.74 -5.85
CA ALA A 188 -13.20 22.05 -4.60
C ALA A 188 -11.94 21.20 -4.76
N ALA A 189 -11.74 20.56 -5.93
CA ALA A 189 -10.53 19.82 -6.25
C ALA A 189 -9.27 20.70 -6.14
N LEU A 190 -9.26 21.84 -6.82
CA LEU A 190 -8.12 22.77 -6.82
C LEU A 190 -7.89 23.39 -5.44
N ARG A 191 -8.96 23.73 -4.70
CA ARG A 191 -8.81 24.21 -3.31
C ARG A 191 -8.19 23.15 -2.40
N SER A 192 -8.63 21.89 -2.53
CA SER A 192 -8.09 20.77 -1.73
C SER A 192 -6.63 20.51 -2.09
N LEU A 193 -6.28 20.61 -3.36
CA LEU A 193 -4.90 20.48 -3.83
C LEU A 193 -4.00 21.59 -3.24
N GLY A 194 -4.40 22.83 -3.26
CA GLY A 194 -3.66 23.95 -2.65
C GLY A 194 -3.46 23.75 -1.13
N ARG A 195 -4.45 23.16 -0.42
CA ARG A 195 -4.31 22.79 0.98
C ARG A 195 -3.29 21.66 1.18
N ALA A 196 -3.28 20.66 0.26
CA ALA A 196 -2.30 19.58 0.30
C ALA A 196 -0.87 20.11 0.13
N GLU A 197 -0.65 20.98 -0.86
CA GLU A 197 0.64 21.62 -1.11
C GLU A 197 1.11 22.47 0.08
N GLY A 198 0.24 23.34 0.59
CA GLY A 198 0.56 24.16 1.75
C GLY A 198 0.82 23.33 3.02
N ALA A 199 0.15 22.19 3.18
CA ALA A 199 0.43 21.29 4.31
C ALA A 199 1.77 20.58 4.14
N LEU A 200 2.08 20.05 2.93
CA LEU A 200 3.37 19.41 2.68
C LEU A 200 4.54 20.37 2.90
N GLY A 201 4.41 21.62 2.47
CA GLY A 201 5.44 22.65 2.69
C GLY A 201 5.74 22.96 4.18
N ARG A 202 4.82 22.59 5.09
CA ARG A 202 5.02 22.71 6.54
C ARG A 202 5.46 21.41 7.22
N ALA A 203 5.52 20.29 6.46
CA ALA A 203 5.91 19.00 7.00
C ALA A 203 7.39 19.03 7.41
N ARG A 204 7.67 18.53 8.63
CA ARG A 204 9.04 18.39 9.14
C ARG A 204 9.49 16.94 9.00
N GLU A 205 10.79 16.73 8.95
CA GLU A 205 11.37 15.40 9.09
C GLU A 205 11.21 14.92 10.53
N VAL A 206 10.30 13.99 10.73
CA VAL A 206 10.05 13.30 12.01
C VAL A 206 9.86 11.82 11.74
N HIS A 207 10.14 10.99 12.72
CA HIS A 207 9.89 9.55 12.60
C HIS A 207 8.39 9.27 12.41
N ARG A 208 8.07 8.57 11.34
CA ARG A 208 6.71 8.12 11.00
C ARG A 208 6.70 6.61 10.73
N PRO A 209 5.54 5.95 10.78
CA PRO A 209 5.44 4.56 10.32
C PRO A 209 5.91 4.42 8.86
N SER A 210 6.64 3.35 8.56
CA SER A 210 7.24 3.10 7.23
C SER A 210 6.23 3.12 6.08
N TRP A 211 4.96 2.80 6.34
CA TRP A 211 3.94 2.89 5.32
C TRP A 211 3.71 4.32 4.79
N ALA A 212 4.13 5.35 5.52
CA ALA A 212 4.00 6.75 5.10
C ALA A 212 5.15 7.22 4.18
N ASP A 213 6.22 6.44 4.06
CA ASP A 213 7.43 6.80 3.31
C ASP A 213 7.18 6.98 1.80
N PHE A 214 6.10 6.37 1.27
CA PHE A 214 5.70 6.57 -0.12
C PHE A 214 5.22 8.00 -0.40
N TYR A 215 4.73 8.73 0.64
CA TYR A 215 4.12 10.03 0.46
C TYR A 215 5.11 11.16 0.70
N GLY A 216 5.31 11.93 -0.33
CA GLY A 216 6.18 13.10 -0.34
C GLY A 216 5.92 13.93 -1.60
N ARG A 217 6.88 14.73 -2.02
CA ARG A 217 6.72 15.64 -3.17
C ARG A 217 6.39 14.88 -4.46
N ALA A 218 7.09 13.77 -4.73
CA ALA A 218 6.86 12.97 -5.94
C ALA A 218 5.42 12.43 -6.03
N GLU A 219 4.89 11.87 -4.93
CA GLU A 219 3.52 11.35 -4.90
C GLU A 219 2.49 12.50 -4.97
N LEU A 220 2.74 13.63 -4.31
CA LEU A 220 1.85 14.79 -4.42
C LEU A 220 1.82 15.33 -5.85
N ASP A 221 2.96 15.42 -6.55
CA ASP A 221 3.00 15.82 -7.96
C ASP A 221 2.25 14.82 -8.86
N ALA A 222 2.34 13.52 -8.59
CA ALA A 222 1.59 12.48 -9.30
C ALA A 222 0.06 12.61 -9.07
N LEU A 223 -0.37 12.86 -7.83
CA LEU A 223 -1.78 13.10 -7.51
C LEU A 223 -2.27 14.43 -8.10
N THR A 224 -1.41 15.44 -8.13
CA THR A 224 -1.68 16.74 -8.78
C THR A 224 -1.96 16.56 -10.26
N ALA A 225 -1.15 15.76 -10.96
CA ALA A 225 -1.36 15.45 -12.37
C ALA A 225 -2.73 14.81 -12.61
N ILE A 226 -3.14 13.84 -11.76
CA ILE A 226 -4.47 13.21 -11.85
C ILE A 226 -5.58 14.23 -11.67
N VAL A 227 -5.47 15.12 -10.68
CA VAL A 227 -6.49 16.15 -10.41
C VAL A 227 -6.58 17.12 -11.58
N GLN A 228 -5.45 17.60 -12.08
CA GLN A 228 -5.39 18.56 -13.17
C GLN A 228 -5.95 17.99 -14.48
N ASP A 229 -5.61 16.76 -14.81
CA ASP A 229 -6.13 16.04 -15.97
C ASP A 229 -7.67 15.89 -15.88
N ASN A 230 -8.18 15.38 -14.76
CA ASN A 230 -9.62 15.20 -14.54
C ASN A 230 -10.43 16.52 -14.64
N VAL A 231 -9.81 17.66 -14.34
CA VAL A 231 -10.49 18.97 -14.42
C VAL A 231 -10.18 19.73 -15.71
N GLY A 232 -9.58 19.09 -16.70
CA GLY A 232 -9.33 19.66 -18.03
C GLY A 232 -8.16 20.65 -18.09
N LEU A 233 -7.16 20.48 -17.20
CA LEU A 233 -5.91 21.25 -17.18
C LEU A 233 -4.76 20.37 -17.70
N GLY A 234 -4.83 19.98 -18.99
CA GLY A 234 -3.92 19.02 -19.61
C GLY A 234 -2.45 19.45 -19.55
N ALA A 235 -2.13 20.69 -19.89
CA ALA A 235 -0.77 21.21 -19.89
C ALA A 235 -0.16 21.20 -18.47
N GLU A 236 -0.94 21.59 -17.46
CA GLU A 236 -0.51 21.56 -16.07
C GLU A 236 -0.36 20.11 -15.58
N ALA A 237 -1.25 19.20 -16.01
CA ALA A 237 -1.18 17.77 -15.69
C ALA A 237 0.09 17.14 -16.28
N GLU A 238 0.43 17.46 -17.52
CA GLU A 238 1.68 17.04 -18.15
C GLU A 238 2.90 17.53 -17.37
N ALA A 239 2.95 18.83 -17.06
CA ALA A 239 4.04 19.43 -16.28
C ALA A 239 4.17 18.78 -14.90
N SER A 240 3.05 18.46 -14.23
CA SER A 240 3.05 17.76 -12.93
C SER A 240 3.54 16.33 -13.07
N SER A 241 3.18 15.62 -14.14
CA SER A 241 3.67 14.27 -14.44
C SER A 241 5.18 14.24 -14.64
N TYR A 242 5.75 15.22 -15.36
CA TYR A 242 7.21 15.34 -15.51
C TYR A 242 7.90 15.62 -14.18
N ARG A 243 7.34 16.49 -13.31
CA ARG A 243 7.89 16.73 -11.97
C ARG A 243 7.90 15.46 -11.12
N ALA A 244 6.81 14.69 -11.15
CA ALA A 244 6.74 13.41 -10.45
C ALA A 244 7.80 12.44 -10.97
N LEU A 245 7.90 12.26 -12.30
CA LEU A 245 8.88 11.36 -12.94
C LEU A 245 10.33 11.74 -12.63
N ALA A 246 10.64 13.03 -12.55
CA ALA A 246 11.98 13.52 -12.22
C ALA A 246 12.41 13.14 -10.79
N GLN A 247 11.47 12.95 -9.88
CA GLN A 247 11.72 12.66 -8.47
C GLN A 247 11.59 11.17 -8.11
N ILE A 248 10.88 10.36 -8.91
CA ILE A 248 10.75 8.91 -8.66
C ILE A 248 12.07 8.22 -9.03
N PRO A 249 12.78 7.59 -8.06
CA PRO A 249 14.01 6.87 -8.35
C PRO A 249 13.84 5.77 -9.41
N ALA A 250 14.86 5.54 -10.24
CA ALA A 250 14.81 4.56 -11.33
C ALA A 250 14.47 3.14 -10.87
N ARG A 251 14.86 2.75 -9.65
CA ARG A 251 14.55 1.43 -9.06
C ARG A 251 13.05 1.19 -8.86
N PHE A 252 12.23 2.24 -8.72
CA PHE A 252 10.78 2.13 -8.56
C PHE A 252 10.08 2.09 -9.94
N ARG A 253 10.44 1.09 -10.75
CA ARG A 253 9.97 0.94 -12.14
C ARG A 253 8.45 1.03 -12.25
N ARG A 254 7.71 0.32 -11.40
CA ARG A 254 6.25 0.32 -11.41
C ARG A 254 5.66 1.73 -11.18
N ASN A 255 6.18 2.47 -10.21
CA ASN A 255 5.69 3.83 -9.93
C ASN A 255 6.01 4.78 -11.10
N ARG A 256 7.19 4.64 -11.70
CA ARG A 256 7.55 5.37 -12.92
C ARG A 256 6.64 5.02 -14.08
N ALA A 257 6.36 3.74 -14.30
CA ALA A 257 5.47 3.27 -15.37
C ALA A 257 4.03 3.80 -15.19
N LEU A 258 3.50 3.83 -13.95
CA LEU A 258 2.21 4.45 -13.65
C LEU A 258 2.19 5.96 -13.92
N ALA A 259 3.24 6.68 -13.51
CA ALA A 259 3.36 8.12 -13.77
C ALA A 259 3.50 8.39 -15.28
N THR A 260 4.21 7.55 -16.01
CA THR A 260 4.33 7.62 -17.48
C THR A 260 2.99 7.37 -18.19
N ALA A 261 2.19 6.40 -17.71
CA ALA A 261 0.86 6.16 -18.26
C ALA A 261 -0.09 7.36 -18.00
N ARG A 262 0.06 8.05 -16.87
CA ARG A 262 -0.67 9.29 -16.58
C ARG A 262 -0.21 10.46 -17.47
N LEU A 263 1.09 10.57 -17.70
CA LEU A 263 1.65 11.52 -18.64
C LEU A 263 1.04 11.32 -20.04
N ALA A 264 0.96 10.08 -20.51
CA ALA A 264 0.37 9.75 -21.81
C ALA A 264 -1.10 10.20 -21.91
N LEU A 265 -1.89 9.99 -20.85
CA LEU A 265 -3.27 10.47 -20.80
C LEU A 265 -3.35 11.99 -20.88
N ALA A 266 -2.54 12.71 -20.10
CA ALA A 266 -2.51 14.17 -20.11
C ALA A 266 -2.15 14.73 -21.51
N GLN A 267 -1.20 14.11 -22.22
CA GLN A 267 -0.83 14.46 -23.60
C GLN A 267 -1.97 14.17 -24.58
N LEU A 268 -2.63 13.01 -24.44
CA LEU A 268 -3.77 12.65 -25.27
C LEU A 268 -4.92 13.66 -25.12
N HIS A 269 -5.22 14.07 -23.90
CA HIS A 269 -6.29 15.05 -23.61
C HIS A 269 -5.96 16.47 -24.08
N GLN A 270 -4.68 16.73 -24.42
CA GLN A 270 -4.26 17.96 -25.12
C GLN A 270 -4.33 17.84 -26.65
N GLY A 271 -4.68 16.66 -27.20
CA GLY A 271 -4.71 16.39 -28.63
C GLY A 271 -3.37 15.92 -29.23
N GLU A 272 -2.33 15.70 -28.38
CA GLU A 272 -0.98 15.30 -28.80
C GLU A 272 -0.87 13.78 -28.98
N ALA A 273 -1.67 13.21 -29.89
CA ALA A 273 -1.86 11.76 -30.02
C ALA A 273 -0.55 10.98 -30.27
N GLU A 274 0.34 11.48 -31.14
CA GLU A 274 1.63 10.84 -31.43
C GLU A 274 2.55 10.82 -30.21
N LEU A 275 2.65 11.95 -29.52
CA LEU A 275 3.47 12.06 -28.29
C LEU A 275 2.89 11.17 -27.18
N ALA A 276 1.58 11.18 -27.01
CA ALA A 276 0.87 10.33 -26.06
C ALA A 276 1.11 8.83 -26.30
N CYS A 277 1.06 8.39 -27.56
CA CYS A 277 1.38 7.00 -27.93
C CYS A 277 2.83 6.64 -27.64
N THR A 278 3.76 7.57 -27.88
CA THR A 278 5.19 7.37 -27.56
C THR A 278 5.38 7.21 -26.04
N SER A 279 4.76 8.08 -25.25
CA SER A 279 4.79 7.99 -23.79
C SER A 279 4.13 6.70 -23.28
N ALA A 280 2.97 6.30 -23.81
CA ALA A 280 2.31 5.06 -23.44
C ALA A 280 3.15 3.81 -23.79
N ALA A 281 3.81 3.79 -24.94
CA ALA A 281 4.70 2.68 -25.34
C ALA A 281 5.90 2.56 -24.41
N SER A 282 6.42 3.66 -23.89
CA SER A 282 7.56 3.64 -22.96
C SER A 282 7.25 2.97 -21.62
N VAL A 283 5.96 2.81 -21.26
CA VAL A 283 5.55 2.04 -20.08
C VAL A 283 6.08 0.60 -20.14
N PHE A 284 5.98 -0.05 -21.29
CA PHE A 284 6.51 -1.42 -21.47
C PHE A 284 8.02 -1.48 -21.33
N THR A 285 8.73 -0.47 -21.84
CA THR A 285 10.19 -0.36 -21.68
C THR A 285 10.60 -0.13 -20.23
N VAL A 286 9.87 0.73 -19.50
CA VAL A 286 10.11 0.98 -18.06
C VAL A 286 9.88 -0.27 -17.23
N MET A 287 8.86 -1.08 -17.58
CA MET A 287 8.57 -2.34 -16.89
C MET A 287 9.57 -3.46 -17.23
N ASP A 288 10.30 -3.34 -18.35
CA ASP A 288 11.43 -4.21 -18.71
C ASP A 288 11.07 -5.71 -18.67
N GLY A 289 9.89 -6.06 -19.21
CA GLY A 289 9.38 -7.42 -19.25
C GLY A 289 8.68 -7.90 -17.98
N ASP A 290 8.67 -7.12 -16.89
CA ASP A 290 7.86 -7.44 -15.71
C ASP A 290 6.37 -7.40 -16.05
N PRO A 291 5.53 -8.27 -15.45
CA PRO A 291 4.09 -8.26 -15.66
C PRO A 291 3.46 -6.92 -15.25
N LEU A 292 2.58 -6.41 -16.09
CA LEU A 292 1.83 -5.19 -15.76
C LEU A 292 0.80 -5.48 -14.66
N PRO A 293 0.80 -4.74 -13.53
CA PRO A 293 -0.28 -4.82 -12.54
C PRO A 293 -1.64 -4.55 -13.18
N ALA A 294 -2.70 -5.17 -12.66
CA ALA A 294 -4.04 -5.03 -13.23
C ALA A 294 -4.53 -3.57 -13.27
N ARG A 295 -4.17 -2.77 -12.27
CA ARG A 295 -4.46 -1.33 -12.24
C ARG A 295 -3.78 -0.58 -13.39
N MET A 296 -2.55 -0.93 -13.75
CA MET A 296 -1.83 -0.35 -14.88
C MET A 296 -2.45 -0.77 -16.21
N ARG A 297 -2.84 -2.05 -16.32
CA ARG A 297 -3.58 -2.54 -17.50
C ARG A 297 -4.88 -1.77 -17.70
N THR A 298 -5.64 -1.52 -16.64
CA THR A 298 -6.86 -0.70 -16.72
C THR A 298 -6.54 0.69 -17.25
N LEU A 299 -5.50 1.35 -16.73
CA LEU A 299 -5.12 2.70 -17.15
C LEU A 299 -4.69 2.76 -18.63
N LEU A 300 -3.93 1.77 -19.10
CA LEU A 300 -3.58 1.68 -20.53
C LEU A 300 -4.79 1.31 -21.40
N GLY A 301 -5.75 0.58 -20.86
CA GLY A 301 -7.03 0.29 -21.52
C GLY A 301 -7.89 1.55 -21.66
N ASP A 302 -7.92 2.41 -20.64
CA ASP A 302 -8.58 3.71 -20.69
C ASP A 302 -7.89 4.60 -21.74
N PHE A 303 -6.57 4.70 -21.72
CA PHE A 303 -5.79 5.41 -22.74
C PHE A 303 -6.11 4.91 -24.16
N HIS A 304 -6.18 3.62 -24.38
CA HIS A 304 -6.50 3.03 -25.68
C HIS A 304 -7.90 3.44 -26.16
N ARG A 305 -8.89 3.39 -25.29
CA ARG A 305 -10.28 3.77 -25.58
C ARG A 305 -10.38 5.25 -25.95
N ASP A 306 -9.73 6.10 -25.14
CA ASP A 306 -9.74 7.54 -25.34
C ASP A 306 -9.01 7.93 -26.62
N LEU A 307 -7.89 7.25 -26.95
CA LEU A 307 -7.16 7.44 -28.21
C LEU A 307 -8.01 7.08 -29.44
N LEU A 308 -8.72 5.96 -29.42
CA LEU A 308 -9.61 5.56 -30.52
C LEU A 308 -10.78 6.54 -30.71
N THR A 309 -11.17 7.23 -29.64
CA THR A 309 -12.21 8.26 -29.67
C THR A 309 -11.65 9.60 -30.20
N ALA A 310 -10.47 10.00 -29.73
CA ALA A 310 -9.87 11.30 -30.06
C ALA A 310 -9.22 11.33 -31.46
N ALA A 311 -8.63 10.21 -31.90
CA ALA A 311 -7.87 10.14 -33.16
C ALA A 311 -8.20 8.84 -33.95
N PRO A 312 -9.47 8.62 -34.33
CA PRO A 312 -9.90 7.37 -35.00
C PRO A 312 -9.18 7.18 -36.33
N GLY A 313 -8.61 6.00 -36.53
CA GLY A 313 -7.92 5.64 -37.79
C GLY A 313 -6.59 6.34 -38.04
N SER A 314 -6.08 7.13 -37.11
CA SER A 314 -4.75 7.74 -37.23
C SER A 314 -3.63 6.69 -37.21
N ALA A 315 -2.50 7.00 -37.84
CA ALA A 315 -1.31 6.14 -37.82
C ALA A 315 -0.84 5.85 -36.37
N ALA A 316 -0.95 6.84 -35.48
CA ALA A 316 -0.63 6.70 -34.08
C ALA A 316 -1.54 5.67 -33.38
N ALA A 317 -2.85 5.70 -33.63
CA ALA A 317 -3.82 4.77 -33.05
C ALA A 317 -3.62 3.33 -33.58
N ILE A 318 -3.31 3.17 -34.86
CA ILE A 318 -3.02 1.87 -35.47
C ILE A 318 -1.73 1.28 -34.85
N ASN A 319 -0.64 2.05 -34.86
CA ASN A 319 0.64 1.61 -34.30
C ASN A 319 0.55 1.28 -32.81
N TRP A 320 -0.19 2.07 -32.03
CA TRP A 320 -0.42 1.80 -30.63
C TRP A 320 -1.21 0.51 -30.41
N THR A 321 -2.25 0.27 -31.22
CA THR A 321 -3.06 -0.95 -31.13
C THR A 321 -2.21 -2.19 -31.37
N ASP A 322 -1.30 -2.17 -32.35
CA ASP A 322 -0.39 -3.28 -32.63
C ASP A 322 0.67 -3.47 -31.52
N ASN A 323 1.18 -2.37 -30.99
CA ASN A 323 2.09 -2.40 -29.83
C ASN A 323 1.40 -2.99 -28.61
N LEU A 324 0.16 -2.56 -28.34
CA LEU A 324 -0.63 -3.08 -27.24
C LEU A 324 -0.86 -4.59 -27.36
N ARG A 325 -1.28 -5.08 -28.52
CA ARG A 325 -1.46 -6.52 -28.76
C ARG A 325 -0.19 -7.32 -28.51
N THR A 326 0.94 -6.83 -28.97
CA THR A 326 2.25 -7.49 -28.80
C THR A 326 2.69 -7.59 -27.35
N ASN A 327 2.42 -6.55 -26.53
CA ASN A 327 2.91 -6.47 -25.16
C ASN A 327 1.87 -6.88 -24.10
N TRP A 328 0.56 -6.86 -24.46
CA TRP A 328 -0.52 -7.21 -23.53
C TRP A 328 -0.58 -8.70 -23.19
N SER A 329 -0.19 -9.56 -24.14
CA SER A 329 -0.24 -11.01 -24.02
C SER A 329 1.00 -11.60 -23.37
N ARG A 330 1.96 -10.77 -22.94
CA ARG A 330 3.13 -11.26 -22.17
C ARG A 330 2.65 -11.67 -20.78
N PRO A 331 2.90 -12.94 -20.37
CA PRO A 331 2.41 -13.51 -19.11
C PRO A 331 2.96 -12.82 -17.87
#